data_8bd08c54ddf60961843a09d44b86f842
#
_entry.id   8bd08c54ddf60961843a09d44b86f842
#
_cell.length_a   1.000
_cell.length_b   1.000
_cell.length_c   1.000
_cell.angle_alpha   90.00
_cell.angle_beta   90.00
_cell.angle_gamma   90.00
#
_symmetry.space_group_name_H-M   'P 1'
#
loop_
_entity.id
_entity.type
_entity.pdbx_description
1 polymer ?
#
loop_
_entity_poly.entity_id
_entity_poly.type
_entity_poly.pdbx_seq_one_letter_code
_entity_poly.pdbx_strand_id
1 'polypeptide(L)'
;MKAFFDTSVLVPVFAADHVHHEASLNVFLKFGTKQSGCAAHSLAELYSTLTRMPGKHRVSGEHAMLFLTEVRDHLTVVALDEGEYYTTIEGVSSRGVVGGGIYDALLASCARKAKADTLYTWNLRHFQHVNFPGRIRTP
;
A
#
# COMPACT_ATOMS: atom_id res chain seq x y z
N MET A 1 11.24 -9.35 5.35
CA MET A 1 10.09 -8.51 5.76
C MET A 1 8.83 -9.36 5.83
N LYS A 2 8.05 -9.23 6.89
CA LYS A 2 6.89 -10.11 7.13
C LYS A 2 5.69 -9.75 6.27
N ALA A 3 5.39 -8.46 6.16
CA ALA A 3 4.20 -7.98 5.47
C ALA A 3 4.48 -6.71 4.67
N PHE A 4 3.69 -6.50 3.62
CA PHE A 4 3.69 -5.27 2.85
C PHE A 4 2.24 -4.84 2.64
N PHE A 5 1.93 -3.57 2.84
CA PHE A 5 0.55 -3.09 2.84
C PHE A 5 0.25 -2.20 1.64
N ASP A 6 -0.82 -2.57 0.92
CA ASP A 6 -1.45 -1.71 -0.08
C ASP A 6 -2.19 -0.55 0.59
N THR A 7 -2.36 0.54 -0.13
CA THR A 7 -3.12 1.71 0.34
C THR A 7 -4.54 1.34 0.78
N SER A 8 -5.16 0.36 0.12
CA SER A 8 -6.49 -0.13 0.50
C SER A 8 -6.55 -0.69 1.92
N VAL A 9 -5.40 -1.12 2.47
CA VAL A 9 -5.28 -1.58 3.87
C VAL A 9 -4.95 -0.41 4.79
N LEU A 10 -4.11 0.53 4.36
CA LEU A 10 -3.68 1.65 5.19
C LEU A 10 -4.79 2.66 5.45
N VAL A 11 -5.64 2.95 4.46
CA VAL A 11 -6.76 3.89 4.63
C VAL A 11 -7.69 3.47 5.76
N PRO A 12 -8.19 2.23 5.81
CA PRO A 12 -9.06 1.80 6.91
C PRO A 12 -8.41 1.85 8.29
N VAL A 13 -7.10 1.72 8.39
CA VAL A 13 -6.40 1.84 9.68
C VAL A 13 -6.73 3.15 10.37
N PHE A 14 -6.83 4.23 9.60
CA PHE A 14 -7.07 5.59 10.11
C PHE A 14 -8.52 6.08 9.93
N ALA A 15 -9.42 5.22 9.47
CA ALA A 15 -10.82 5.54 9.24
C ALA A 15 -11.70 4.63 10.09
N ALA A 16 -11.98 5.05 11.35
CA ALA A 16 -12.64 4.21 12.37
C ALA A 16 -14.02 3.70 11.94
N ASP A 17 -14.74 4.43 11.08
CA ASP A 17 -16.07 4.03 10.60
C ASP A 17 -16.00 3.13 9.34
N HIS A 18 -14.82 2.85 8.84
CA HIS A 18 -14.66 2.01 7.64
C HIS A 18 -14.98 0.55 7.96
N VAL A 19 -15.68 -0.13 7.02
CA VAL A 19 -16.05 -1.55 7.19
C VAL A 19 -14.84 -2.45 7.44
N HIS A 20 -13.68 -2.10 6.89
CA HIS A 20 -12.43 -2.85 7.04
C HIS A 20 -11.49 -2.33 8.12
N HIS A 21 -11.94 -1.39 8.95
CA HIS A 21 -11.10 -0.76 9.98
C HIS A 21 -10.47 -1.78 10.92
N GLU A 22 -11.28 -2.63 11.55
CA GLU A 22 -10.80 -3.56 12.57
C GLU A 22 -9.78 -4.55 12.02
N ALA A 23 -10.09 -5.20 10.89
CA ALA A 23 -9.19 -6.18 10.28
C ALA A 23 -7.88 -5.54 9.80
N SER A 24 -7.96 -4.34 9.21
CA SER A 24 -6.79 -3.59 8.75
C SER A 24 -5.90 -3.15 9.92
N LEU A 25 -6.51 -2.63 10.99
CA LEU A 25 -5.77 -2.22 12.19
C LEU A 25 -5.08 -3.43 12.84
N ASN A 26 -5.78 -4.55 12.95
CA ASN A 26 -5.24 -5.76 13.54
C ASN A 26 -4.01 -6.25 12.79
N VAL A 27 -4.06 -6.31 11.45
CA VAL A 27 -2.89 -6.75 10.67
C VAL A 27 -1.76 -5.72 10.70
N PHE A 28 -2.08 -4.42 10.72
CA PHE A 28 -1.10 -3.35 10.83
C PHE A 28 -0.30 -3.46 12.14
N LEU A 29 -0.98 -3.74 13.25
CA LEU A 29 -0.36 -3.85 14.58
C LEU A 29 0.25 -5.22 14.87
N LYS A 30 -0.05 -6.23 14.05
CA LYS A 30 0.39 -7.61 14.28
C LYS A 30 1.91 -7.78 14.29
N PHE A 31 2.59 -7.01 13.47
CA PHE A 31 4.04 -7.13 13.29
C PHE A 31 4.74 -6.00 14.05
N GLY A 32 5.94 -6.29 14.55
CA GLY A 32 6.74 -5.29 15.24
C GLY A 32 7.18 -4.13 14.35
N THR A 33 7.58 -3.04 14.96
CA THR A 33 8.07 -1.84 14.25
C THR A 33 9.13 -2.21 13.22
N LYS A 34 8.96 -1.74 11.99
CA LYS A 34 9.84 -1.99 10.85
C LYS A 34 9.92 -3.46 10.38
N GLN A 35 9.05 -4.33 10.87
CA GLN A 35 8.92 -5.70 10.35
C GLN A 35 7.98 -5.79 9.15
N SER A 36 7.25 -4.74 8.87
CA SER A 36 6.38 -4.60 7.72
C SER A 36 6.64 -3.29 6.99
N GLY A 37 6.11 -3.14 5.79
CA GLY A 37 6.40 -1.99 4.94
C GLY A 37 5.25 -1.56 4.04
N CYS A 38 5.45 -0.42 3.39
CA CYS A 38 4.58 0.10 2.35
C CYS A 38 5.42 0.80 1.27
N ALA A 39 4.80 1.06 0.13
CA ALA A 39 5.45 1.81 -0.94
C ALA A 39 5.48 3.32 -0.62
N ALA A 40 6.51 4.01 -1.09
CA ALA A 40 6.61 5.46 -0.93
C ALA A 40 5.41 6.19 -1.55
N HIS A 41 4.94 5.74 -2.73
CA HIS A 41 3.76 6.34 -3.37
C HIS A 41 2.47 6.11 -2.58
N SER A 42 2.40 5.07 -1.75
CA SER A 42 1.25 4.84 -0.87
C SER A 42 1.07 5.97 0.15
N LEU A 43 2.13 6.68 0.51
CA LEU A 43 2.01 7.85 1.39
C LEU A 43 1.19 8.96 0.71
N ALA A 44 1.46 9.22 -0.57
CA ALA A 44 0.71 10.22 -1.34
C ALA A 44 -0.74 9.79 -1.57
N GLU A 45 -0.97 8.52 -1.85
CA GLU A 45 -2.33 7.97 -2.03
C GLU A 45 -3.13 8.03 -0.73
N LEU A 46 -2.51 7.70 0.40
CA LEU A 46 -3.15 7.79 1.71
C LEU A 46 -3.55 9.23 2.02
N TYR A 47 -2.63 10.19 1.83
CA TYR A 47 -2.92 11.62 1.99
C TYR A 47 -4.09 12.05 1.10
N SER A 48 -4.03 11.74 -0.19
CA SER A 48 -5.07 12.10 -1.14
C SER A 48 -6.43 11.53 -0.75
N THR A 49 -6.50 10.26 -0.38
CA THR A 49 -7.75 9.60 -0.02
C THR A 49 -8.35 10.19 1.26
N LEU A 50 -7.56 10.39 2.30
CA LEU A 50 -8.05 10.91 3.59
C LEU A 50 -8.53 12.36 3.46
N THR A 51 -7.83 13.20 2.69
CA THR A 51 -8.17 14.63 2.57
C THR A 51 -9.32 14.91 1.61
N ARG A 52 -9.72 13.94 0.78
CA ARG A 52 -10.85 14.07 -0.16
C ARG A 52 -12.08 13.24 0.22
N MET A 53 -12.10 12.60 1.38
CA MET A 53 -13.27 11.86 1.83
C MET A 53 -14.49 12.77 1.93
N PRO A 54 -15.71 12.27 1.60
CA PRO A 54 -16.91 13.10 1.64
C PRO A 54 -17.34 13.44 3.07
N GLY A 55 -17.88 14.65 3.25
CA GLY A 55 -18.55 15.08 4.47
C GLY A 55 -17.66 15.09 5.71
N LYS A 56 -18.19 14.60 6.81
CA LYS A 56 -17.55 14.58 8.12
C LYS A 56 -16.36 13.63 8.24
N HIS A 57 -16.19 12.73 7.27
CA HIS A 57 -15.06 11.80 7.26
C HIS A 57 -13.79 12.43 6.68
N ARG A 58 -13.90 13.62 6.11
CA ARG A 58 -12.76 14.34 5.55
C ARG A 58 -11.79 14.78 6.63
N VAL A 59 -10.53 14.48 6.41
CA VAL A 59 -9.43 14.84 7.31
C VAL A 59 -8.73 16.09 6.77
N SER A 60 -8.31 16.98 7.65
CA SER A 60 -7.44 18.11 7.24
C SER A 60 -6.07 17.62 6.81
N GLY A 61 -5.34 18.43 6.02
CA GLY A 61 -3.96 18.11 5.65
C GLY A 61 -3.05 17.91 6.87
N GLU A 62 -3.20 18.76 7.89
CA GLU A 62 -2.43 18.65 9.14
C GLU A 62 -2.72 17.33 9.86
N HIS A 63 -3.98 16.94 9.93
CA HIS A 63 -4.38 15.69 10.58
C HIS A 63 -3.86 14.48 9.77
N ALA A 64 -3.95 14.52 8.44
CA ALA A 64 -3.41 13.47 7.59
C ALA A 64 -1.90 13.30 7.80
N MET A 65 -1.16 14.40 8.03
CA MET A 65 0.28 14.32 8.32
C MET A 65 0.58 13.57 9.62
N LEU A 66 -0.28 13.66 10.64
CA LEU A 66 -0.13 12.85 11.85
C LEU A 66 -0.23 11.35 11.54
N PHE A 67 -1.19 10.96 10.70
CA PHE A 67 -1.33 9.57 10.28
C PHE A 67 -0.13 9.09 9.45
N LEU A 68 0.38 9.93 8.55
CA LEU A 68 1.57 9.61 7.76
C LEU A 68 2.81 9.42 8.65
N THR A 69 2.92 10.21 9.72
CA THR A 69 3.99 10.03 10.72
C THR A 69 3.88 8.67 11.40
N GLU A 70 2.68 8.27 11.81
CA GLU A 70 2.43 6.93 12.39
C GLU A 70 2.86 5.82 11.41
N VAL A 71 2.52 5.96 10.14
CA VAL A 71 2.92 4.99 9.11
C VAL A 71 4.44 4.92 9.01
N ARG A 72 5.13 6.06 8.94
CA ARG A 72 6.59 6.10 8.85
C ARG A 72 7.29 5.54 10.08
N ASP A 73 6.73 5.77 11.25
CA ASP A 73 7.31 5.25 12.49
C ASP A 73 7.15 3.75 12.61
N HIS A 74 6.02 3.21 12.17
CA HIS A 74 5.71 1.79 12.29
C HIS A 74 6.27 0.96 11.12
N LEU A 75 6.17 1.46 9.88
CA LEU A 75 6.52 0.73 8.67
C LEU A 75 7.87 1.16 8.09
N THR A 76 8.48 0.26 7.32
CA THR A 76 9.57 0.60 6.40
C THR A 76 8.95 1.11 5.10
N VAL A 77 9.30 2.33 4.69
CA VAL A 77 8.83 2.91 3.44
C VAL A 77 9.82 2.56 2.33
N VAL A 78 9.34 1.93 1.26
CA VAL A 78 10.17 1.44 0.15
C VAL A 78 9.88 2.26 -1.10
N ALA A 79 10.93 2.82 -1.69
CA ALA A 79 10.87 3.58 -2.94
C ALA A 79 11.57 2.81 -4.06
N LEU A 80 11.12 3.01 -5.30
CA LEU A 80 11.77 2.54 -6.51
C LEU A 80 12.61 3.67 -7.10
N ASP A 81 13.77 3.33 -7.65
CA ASP A 81 14.56 4.28 -8.44
C ASP A 81 14.02 4.35 -9.88
N GLU A 82 14.61 5.22 -10.69
CA GLU A 82 14.17 5.44 -12.08
C GLU A 82 14.25 4.15 -12.91
N GLY A 83 15.33 3.41 -12.80
CA GLY A 83 15.51 2.15 -13.54
C GLY A 83 14.50 1.08 -13.13
N GLU A 84 14.20 0.98 -11.83
CA GLU A 84 13.18 0.05 -11.31
C GLU A 84 11.78 0.42 -11.78
N TYR A 85 11.45 1.72 -11.85
CA TYR A 85 10.20 2.19 -12.47
C TYR A 85 10.11 1.76 -13.93
N TYR A 86 11.16 2.05 -14.70
CA TYR A 86 11.17 1.75 -16.13
C TYR A 86 11.03 0.25 -16.40
N THR A 87 11.76 -0.59 -15.67
CA THR A 87 11.67 -2.05 -15.78
C THR A 87 10.27 -2.56 -15.45
N THR A 88 9.63 -2.00 -14.43
CA THR A 88 8.24 -2.38 -14.05
C THR A 88 7.27 -2.02 -15.18
N ILE A 89 7.40 -0.83 -15.76
CA ILE A 89 6.55 -0.36 -16.88
C ILE A 89 6.73 -1.27 -18.11
N GLU A 90 7.95 -1.61 -18.45
CA GLU A 90 8.23 -2.54 -19.55
C GLU A 90 7.56 -3.91 -19.33
N GLY A 91 7.66 -4.45 -18.11
CA GLY A 91 7.04 -5.71 -17.75
C GLY A 91 5.52 -5.68 -17.88
N VAL A 92 4.89 -4.60 -17.42
CA VAL A 92 3.44 -4.38 -17.55
C VAL A 92 3.03 -4.31 -19.02
N SER A 93 3.77 -3.55 -19.82
CA SER A 93 3.54 -3.42 -21.27
C SER A 93 3.61 -4.78 -21.97
N SER A 94 4.62 -5.58 -21.66
CA SER A 94 4.81 -6.90 -22.30
C SER A 94 3.71 -7.90 -21.94
N ARG A 95 3.01 -7.71 -20.81
CA ARG A 95 1.86 -8.54 -20.41
C ARG A 95 0.51 -8.00 -20.92
N GLY A 96 0.51 -6.90 -21.68
CA GLY A 96 -0.70 -6.30 -22.21
C GLY A 96 -1.57 -5.60 -21.16
N VAL A 97 -1.03 -5.30 -19.99
CA VAL A 97 -1.74 -4.56 -18.95
C VAL A 97 -1.71 -3.07 -19.28
N VAL A 98 -2.87 -2.41 -19.21
CA VAL A 98 -3.03 -1.00 -19.58
C VAL A 98 -3.66 -0.19 -18.45
N GLY A 99 -3.50 1.13 -18.52
CA GLY A 99 -4.15 2.05 -17.57
C GLY A 99 -3.64 1.87 -16.14
N GLY A 100 -4.57 1.89 -15.18
CA GLY A 100 -4.27 1.91 -13.75
C GLY A 100 -3.57 0.67 -13.20
N GLY A 101 -3.51 -0.42 -13.96
CA GLY A 101 -2.80 -1.64 -13.53
C GLY A 101 -1.31 -1.43 -13.26
N ILE A 102 -0.71 -0.37 -13.82
CA ILE A 102 0.69 -0.03 -13.55
C ILE A 102 0.92 0.28 -12.06
N TYR A 103 -0.02 0.92 -11.39
CA TYR A 103 0.17 1.30 -9.99
C TYR A 103 0.22 0.09 -9.06
N ASP A 104 -0.58 -0.93 -9.34
CA ASP A 104 -0.56 -2.20 -8.60
C ASP A 104 0.76 -2.95 -8.85
N ALA A 105 1.26 -2.90 -10.08
CA ALA A 105 2.55 -3.48 -10.45
C ALA A 105 3.72 -2.75 -9.75
N LEU A 106 3.65 -1.43 -9.61
CA LEU A 106 4.65 -0.65 -8.86
C LEU A 106 4.64 -1.03 -7.37
N LEU A 107 3.46 -1.20 -6.79
CA LEU A 107 3.34 -1.65 -5.40
C LEU A 107 3.95 -3.04 -5.22
N ALA A 108 3.62 -3.98 -6.10
CA ALA A 108 4.18 -5.33 -6.08
C ALA A 108 5.70 -5.31 -6.25
N SER A 109 6.24 -4.41 -7.07
CA SER A 109 7.68 -4.22 -7.24
C SER A 109 8.35 -3.74 -5.95
N CYS A 110 7.72 -2.82 -5.23
CA CYS A 110 8.19 -2.38 -3.92
C CYS A 110 8.19 -3.54 -2.91
N ALA A 111 7.11 -4.31 -2.87
CA ALA A 111 7.00 -5.48 -1.98
C ALA A 111 8.07 -6.54 -2.29
N ARG A 112 8.35 -6.78 -3.58
CA ARG A 112 9.41 -7.68 -4.02
C ARG A 112 10.79 -7.16 -3.66
N LYS A 113 11.06 -5.88 -3.87
CA LYS A 113 12.32 -5.21 -3.46
C LYS A 113 12.56 -5.37 -1.97
N ALA A 114 11.51 -5.24 -1.17
CA ALA A 114 11.55 -5.42 0.28
C ALA A 114 11.64 -6.88 0.72
N LYS A 115 11.53 -7.84 -0.21
CA LYS A 115 11.49 -9.28 0.08
C LYS A 115 10.38 -9.62 1.09
N ALA A 116 9.20 -9.05 0.89
CA ALA A 116 8.07 -9.28 1.76
C ALA A 116 7.48 -10.69 1.58
N ASP A 117 7.14 -11.35 2.68
CA ASP A 117 6.52 -12.67 2.67
C ASP A 117 5.06 -12.61 2.18
N THR A 118 4.35 -11.55 2.58
CA THR A 118 2.92 -11.38 2.26
C THR A 118 2.62 -9.92 1.89
N LEU A 119 1.89 -9.74 0.79
CA LEU A 119 1.31 -8.47 0.40
C LEU A 119 -0.17 -8.49 0.78
N TYR A 120 -0.59 -7.54 1.61
CA TYR A 120 -1.97 -7.38 2.04
C TYR A 120 -2.70 -6.33 1.24
N THR A 121 -3.86 -6.67 0.70
CA THR A 121 -4.73 -5.77 -0.07
C THR A 121 -6.19 -6.18 0.08
N TRP A 122 -7.11 -5.21 0.06
CA TRP A 122 -8.54 -5.48 -0.07
C TRP A 122 -8.97 -5.64 -1.54
N ASN A 123 -8.08 -5.32 -2.50
CA ASN A 123 -8.35 -5.34 -3.93
C ASN A 123 -7.64 -6.50 -4.63
N LEU A 124 -7.90 -7.73 -4.22
CA LEU A 124 -7.22 -8.94 -4.75
C LEU A 124 -7.26 -9.01 -6.28
N ARG A 125 -8.36 -8.59 -6.91
CA ARG A 125 -8.49 -8.61 -8.37
C ARG A 125 -7.46 -7.74 -9.09
N HIS A 126 -7.07 -6.62 -8.47
CA HIS A 126 -6.08 -5.71 -9.06
C HIS A 126 -4.68 -6.34 -9.12
N PHE A 127 -4.42 -7.38 -8.33
CA PHE A 127 -3.10 -8.00 -8.22
C PHE A 127 -2.98 -9.33 -8.98
N GLN A 128 -3.99 -9.71 -9.79
CA GLN A 128 -3.94 -10.97 -10.55
C GLN A 128 -2.86 -11.00 -11.63
N HIS A 129 -2.49 -9.84 -12.16
CA HIS A 129 -1.50 -9.69 -13.24
C HIS A 129 -0.10 -9.34 -12.73
N VAL A 130 0.09 -9.17 -11.43
CA VAL A 130 1.39 -8.77 -10.88
C VAL A 130 2.30 -9.97 -10.65
N ASN A 131 3.61 -9.75 -10.83
CA ASN A 131 4.63 -10.75 -10.54
C ASN A 131 5.15 -10.54 -9.12
N PHE A 132 4.59 -11.29 -8.17
CA PHE A 132 5.01 -11.26 -6.78
C PHE A 132 5.22 -12.69 -6.27
N PRO A 133 6.44 -13.04 -5.79
CA PRO A 133 6.75 -14.42 -5.39
C PRO A 133 6.15 -14.83 -4.04
N GLY A 134 5.71 -13.87 -3.23
CA GLY A 134 5.09 -14.11 -1.93
C GLY A 134 3.59 -14.38 -2.03
N ARG A 135 2.93 -14.32 -0.88
CA ARG A 135 1.46 -14.46 -0.81
C ARG A 135 0.77 -13.11 -0.97
N ILE A 136 -0.34 -13.09 -1.68
CA ILE A 136 -1.23 -11.91 -1.75
C ILE A 136 -2.55 -12.31 -1.10
N ARG A 137 -2.98 -11.53 -0.09
CA ARG A 137 -4.20 -11.87 0.67
C ARG A 137 -4.84 -10.65 1.32
N THR A 138 -6.08 -10.80 1.74
CA THR A 138 -6.76 -9.80 2.58
C THR A 138 -6.27 -9.89 4.02
N PRO A 139 -6.40 -8.80 4.77
CA PRO A 139 -6.17 -8.77 6.22
C PRO A 139 -6.97 -9.79 7.00
#